data_14d330b551fbd0fb11d8dddbb9e45ef9
#
_entry.id   14d330b551fbd0fb11d8dddbb9e45ef9
#
_cell.length_a   1.000
_cell.length_b   1.000
_cell.length_c   1.000
_cell.angle_alpha   90.00
_cell.angle_beta   90.00
_cell.angle_gamma   90.00
#
_symmetry.space_group_name_H-M   'P 1'
#
loop_
_entity.id
_entity.type
_entity.pdbx_description
1 polymer ?
#
loop_
_entity_poly.entity_id
_entity_poly.type
_entity_poly.pdbx_seq_one_letter_code
_entity_poly.pdbx_strand_id
1 'polypeptide(L)'
;MTHSAFRSGLLLALLIGVPFAVGSSPPPPDALLKTMQRELERATRSLGKSDPAPYFLSYAAEDRDAVTIVAVNGSLVASESARRRQADVMLRVGTPGLDNTHGASRPSGITSGMLPLENNPDATAHVLWQLTNREYEQAAGAFLRVKTNEAVRSQEEDQSPDFSQEAAKIELGGTVLPFSLDQKAWEDRLRRISAGFLKYPDVYTSLVLLQGGTARSYLATSEGAAIVEPSTIVRLVIEGETRADDGMDLLRVETFQAASASQLPSESELMAKVDKIGTDLKALRSAPPADPYIGPALLSGRAAAVFFHEVLGHRLEGHRQRDEREGQTFTKKVNQQVLPSFLTVVDDPTLQELSGVKLAGHYDFDDEGVPAERVEAVENGVLKNFLMSRMPITNFNHSNGHGRRQAGLMPTGRQGNLIVTSTNTVKDSELRARFIEEIKKQAKPYGLYFEDIQGGFTLTTRALPQAFQVIPVMVWRVYADGRPDELVRGVDIVGTPLLSLNNIILTGDTEQVFNGVCGAESGQVPVAAVAPAMLFSEIEVQKRAKGTQRPPLLPPPGLKTAPSPTHTADPGGVGR
;
A
#
# COMPACT_ATOMS: atom_id res chain seq x y z
N MET A 1 62.88 19.71 70.32
CA MET A 1 61.75 20.68 70.19
C MET A 1 60.97 20.30 68.99
N THR A 2 59.87 19.61 69.25
CA THR A 2 58.49 19.97 68.91
C THR A 2 58.16 19.90 67.42
N HIS A 3 57.21 19.27 66.86
CA HIS A 3 55.91 18.81 67.24
C HIS A 3 55.41 17.79 66.19
N SER A 4 54.82 16.75 66.70
CA SER A 4 54.04 15.76 66.04
C SER A 4 52.75 16.39 65.43
N ALA A 5 52.31 15.95 64.23
CA ALA A 5 50.95 16.09 63.77
C ALA A 5 50.51 14.82 63.10
N PHE A 6 49.64 14.10 63.76
CA PHE A 6 48.84 12.98 63.29
C PHE A 6 47.98 13.39 62.11
N ARG A 7 47.96 12.63 60.99
CA ARG A 7 46.95 12.66 59.98
C ARG A 7 46.27 11.31 59.94
N SER A 8 45.05 11.29 60.42
CA SER A 8 44.13 10.17 60.28
C SER A 8 43.63 10.08 58.80
N GLY A 9 44.00 8.99 58.16
CA GLY A 9 43.45 8.66 56.82
C GLY A 9 42.10 8.00 56.97
N LEU A 10 41.09 8.63 56.43
CA LEU A 10 39.71 8.08 56.25
C LEU A 10 39.72 7.24 55.00
N LEU A 11 39.67 5.90 55.12
CA LEU A 11 39.40 4.99 53.99
C LEU A 11 37.89 5.10 53.60
N LEU A 12 37.62 5.75 52.48
CA LEU A 12 36.29 5.74 51.85
C LEU A 12 36.19 4.49 51.00
N ALA A 13 35.45 3.47 51.44
CA ALA A 13 35.11 2.30 50.66
C ALA A 13 34.06 2.68 49.61
N LEU A 14 34.49 2.78 48.35
CA LEU A 14 33.56 2.89 47.20
C LEU A 14 32.87 1.53 47.03
N LEU A 15 31.63 1.42 47.46
CA LEU A 15 30.71 0.37 47.04
C LEU A 15 30.31 0.65 45.59
N ILE A 16 30.94 -0.04 44.64
CA ILE A 16 30.47 -0.10 43.25
C ILE A 16 29.21 -0.95 43.26
N GLY A 17 28.05 -0.29 43.26
CA GLY A 17 26.75 -0.93 43.02
C GLY A 17 26.70 -1.40 41.58
N VAL A 18 26.81 -2.72 41.38
CA VAL A 18 26.45 -3.36 40.09
C VAL A 18 24.96 -3.15 39.87
N PRO A 19 24.52 -2.50 38.80
CA PRO A 19 23.07 -2.45 38.52
C PRO A 19 22.63 -3.88 38.21
N PHE A 20 21.85 -4.47 39.10
CA PHE A 20 21.02 -5.61 38.76
C PHE A 20 20.10 -5.17 37.62
N ALA A 21 20.31 -5.69 36.43
CA ALA A 21 19.32 -5.65 35.38
C ALA A 21 18.07 -6.37 35.94
N VAL A 22 17.06 -5.60 36.28
CA VAL A 22 15.74 -6.11 36.59
C VAL A 22 15.25 -6.67 35.26
N GLY A 23 15.40 -7.99 35.09
CA GLY A 23 14.77 -8.70 33.99
C GLY A 23 13.28 -8.40 34.06
N SER A 24 12.76 -7.68 33.08
CA SER A 24 11.33 -7.48 32.93
C SER A 24 10.69 -8.87 32.84
N SER A 25 9.84 -9.19 33.81
CA SER A 25 9.02 -10.39 33.74
C SER A 25 8.30 -10.39 32.39
N PRO A 26 8.24 -11.52 31.67
CA PRO A 26 7.50 -11.57 30.43
C PRO A 26 6.06 -11.06 30.67
N PRO A 27 5.51 -10.25 29.77
CA PRO A 27 4.14 -9.74 29.92
C PRO A 27 3.19 -10.91 30.17
N PRO A 28 2.12 -10.72 30.97
CA PRO A 28 1.16 -11.80 31.22
C PRO A 28 0.61 -12.26 29.86
N PRO A 29 0.51 -13.58 29.65
CA PRO A 29 0.10 -14.13 28.36
C PRO A 29 -1.28 -13.57 27.98
N ASP A 30 -1.40 -13.06 26.76
CA ASP A 30 -2.62 -12.49 26.23
C ASP A 30 -3.80 -13.48 26.28
N ALA A 31 -4.93 -13.06 26.81
CA ALA A 31 -6.08 -13.92 27.05
C ALA A 31 -6.71 -14.43 25.72
N LEU A 32 -6.68 -13.59 24.67
CA LEU A 32 -7.18 -13.97 23.35
C LEU A 32 -6.28 -15.02 22.71
N LEU A 33 -4.95 -14.77 22.68
CA LEU A 33 -4.00 -15.73 22.15
C LEU A 33 -4.09 -17.08 22.84
N LYS A 34 -4.16 -17.10 24.19
CA LYS A 34 -4.35 -18.35 24.95
C LYS A 34 -5.61 -19.11 24.55
N THR A 35 -6.71 -18.37 24.34
CA THR A 35 -7.98 -18.98 23.94
C THR A 35 -7.87 -19.55 22.53
N MET A 36 -7.23 -18.80 21.60
CA MET A 36 -6.96 -19.27 20.24
C MET A 36 -6.12 -20.55 20.26
N GLN A 37 -5.01 -20.57 21.01
CA GLN A 37 -4.15 -21.77 21.12
C GLN A 37 -4.89 -22.97 21.69
N ARG A 38 -5.64 -22.79 22.77
CA ARG A 38 -6.44 -23.88 23.40
C ARG A 38 -7.46 -24.48 22.42
N GLU A 39 -8.16 -23.61 21.69
CA GLU A 39 -9.16 -24.06 20.71
C GLU A 39 -8.50 -24.69 19.48
N LEU A 40 -7.37 -24.17 19.04
CA LEU A 40 -6.55 -24.71 17.96
C LEU A 40 -6.12 -26.16 18.28
N GLU A 41 -5.57 -26.39 19.47
CA GLU A 41 -5.19 -27.74 19.92
C GLU A 41 -6.39 -28.69 19.98
N ARG A 42 -7.53 -28.21 20.50
CA ARG A 42 -8.76 -29.00 20.55
C ARG A 42 -9.25 -29.38 19.16
N ALA A 43 -9.30 -28.41 18.24
CA ALA A 43 -9.75 -28.56 16.86
C ALA A 43 -8.84 -29.55 16.10
N THR A 44 -7.51 -29.33 16.16
CA THR A 44 -6.51 -30.18 15.51
C THR A 44 -6.63 -31.65 15.98
N ARG A 45 -6.77 -31.87 17.31
CA ARG A 45 -6.94 -33.21 17.87
C ARG A 45 -8.23 -33.88 17.41
N SER A 46 -9.32 -33.14 17.29
CA SER A 46 -10.62 -33.65 16.88
C SER A 46 -10.66 -33.95 15.39
N LEU A 47 -10.25 -32.98 14.55
CA LEU A 47 -10.27 -33.08 13.09
C LEU A 47 -9.18 -34.02 12.55
N GLY A 48 -8.11 -34.26 13.30
CA GLY A 48 -7.09 -35.28 12.95
C GLY A 48 -7.60 -36.68 12.84
N LYS A 49 -8.86 -36.94 13.29
CA LYS A 49 -9.57 -38.24 13.16
C LYS A 49 -10.54 -38.27 11.98
N SER A 50 -10.70 -37.18 11.30
CA SER A 50 -11.60 -37.02 10.14
C SER A 50 -10.94 -37.52 8.85
N ASP A 51 -11.73 -37.82 7.84
CA ASP A 51 -11.26 -38.14 6.49
C ASP A 51 -11.94 -37.18 5.49
N PRO A 52 -11.20 -36.32 4.82
CA PRO A 52 -9.76 -36.09 4.93
C PRO A 52 -9.36 -35.32 6.21
N ALA A 53 -8.26 -35.71 6.87
CA ALA A 53 -7.73 -34.98 8.00
C ALA A 53 -7.03 -33.69 7.54
N PRO A 54 -7.17 -32.57 8.28
CA PRO A 54 -6.39 -31.39 8.00
C PRO A 54 -4.92 -31.59 8.42
N TYR A 55 -4.00 -31.10 7.59
CA TYR A 55 -2.58 -31.08 7.92
C TYR A 55 -2.12 -29.73 8.46
N PHE A 56 -2.90 -28.66 8.20
CA PHE A 56 -2.63 -27.31 8.69
C PHE A 56 -3.93 -26.64 9.14
N LEU A 57 -3.84 -25.92 10.26
CA LEU A 57 -4.90 -25.05 10.79
C LEU A 57 -4.26 -23.81 11.37
N SER A 58 -4.80 -22.63 11.08
CA SER A 58 -4.41 -21.39 11.71
C SER A 58 -5.63 -20.55 12.13
N TYR A 59 -5.47 -19.86 13.24
CA TYR A 59 -6.35 -18.79 13.69
C TYR A 59 -5.60 -17.48 13.64
N ALA A 60 -6.09 -16.53 12.86
CA ALA A 60 -5.68 -15.15 12.94
C ALA A 60 -6.80 -14.31 13.56
N ALA A 61 -6.47 -13.27 14.29
CA ALA A 61 -7.45 -12.32 14.79
C ALA A 61 -6.90 -10.90 14.74
N GLU A 62 -7.78 -9.93 14.55
CA GLU A 62 -7.50 -8.51 14.66
C GLU A 62 -8.42 -7.88 15.70
N ASP A 63 -7.84 -7.25 16.74
CA ASP A 63 -8.57 -6.43 17.73
C ASP A 63 -8.20 -4.98 17.49
N ARG A 64 -9.14 -4.19 16.97
CA ARG A 64 -8.92 -2.83 16.50
C ARG A 64 -9.81 -1.84 17.23
N ASP A 65 -9.19 -0.79 17.76
CA ASP A 65 -9.83 0.44 18.20
C ASP A 65 -9.52 1.55 17.20
N ALA A 66 -10.53 2.16 16.60
CA ALA A 66 -10.36 3.18 15.59
C ALA A 66 -11.25 4.39 15.82
N VAL A 67 -10.71 5.56 15.48
CA VAL A 67 -11.44 6.83 15.41
C VAL A 67 -11.41 7.30 13.95
N THR A 68 -12.55 7.73 13.44
CA THR A 68 -12.70 8.33 12.13
C THR A 68 -13.38 9.68 12.25
N ILE A 69 -12.74 10.74 11.78
CA ILE A 69 -13.31 12.10 11.76
C ILE A 69 -13.26 12.60 10.32
N VAL A 70 -14.40 13.06 9.81
CA VAL A 70 -14.56 13.55 8.45
C VAL A 70 -15.15 14.95 8.48
N ALA A 71 -14.51 15.88 7.79
CA ALA A 71 -14.99 17.25 7.64
C ALA A 71 -15.02 17.70 6.18
N VAL A 72 -16.04 18.45 5.81
CA VAL A 72 -16.27 19.00 4.48
C VAL A 72 -16.69 20.46 4.63
N ASN A 73 -16.04 21.38 3.94
CA ASN A 73 -16.43 22.81 3.89
C ASN A 73 -16.70 23.44 5.27
N GLY A 74 -15.88 23.12 6.26
CA GLY A 74 -15.97 23.65 7.61
C GLY A 74 -16.95 22.95 8.56
N SER A 75 -17.58 21.85 8.13
CA SER A 75 -18.53 21.09 8.92
C SER A 75 -18.14 19.63 9.03
N LEU A 76 -18.43 19.00 10.18
CA LEU A 76 -18.27 17.55 10.32
C LEU A 76 -19.36 16.81 9.55
N VAL A 77 -18.94 15.76 8.88
CA VAL A 77 -19.82 14.75 8.25
C VAL A 77 -19.91 13.51 9.13
N ALA A 78 -18.79 13.13 9.75
CA ALA A 78 -18.73 12.01 10.68
C ALA A 78 -17.67 12.27 11.77
N SER A 79 -17.92 11.76 12.97
CA SER A 79 -16.94 11.65 14.05
C SER A 79 -17.31 10.43 14.89
N GLU A 80 -16.62 9.32 14.66
CA GLU A 80 -17.00 8.02 15.18
C GLU A 80 -15.80 7.34 15.83
N SER A 81 -16.07 6.62 16.92
CA SER A 81 -15.14 5.68 17.54
C SER A 81 -15.75 4.30 17.51
N ALA A 82 -15.00 3.33 17.01
CA ALA A 82 -15.48 1.96 16.90
C ALA A 82 -14.40 0.97 17.36
N ARG A 83 -14.82 -0.04 18.11
CA ARG A 83 -14.01 -1.22 18.40
C ARG A 83 -14.54 -2.42 17.64
N ARG A 84 -13.66 -3.16 17.04
CA ARG A 84 -13.99 -4.37 16.30
C ARG A 84 -12.96 -5.46 16.59
N ARG A 85 -13.45 -6.68 16.80
CA ARG A 85 -12.62 -7.86 16.91
C ARG A 85 -13.12 -8.89 15.91
N GLN A 86 -12.26 -9.30 14.98
CA GLN A 86 -12.55 -10.27 13.93
C GLN A 86 -11.55 -11.42 14.03
N ALA A 87 -12.00 -12.64 13.72
CA ALA A 87 -11.11 -13.78 13.51
C ALA A 87 -11.29 -14.37 12.12
N ASP A 88 -10.21 -14.94 11.63
CA ASP A 88 -10.13 -15.70 10.40
C ASP A 88 -9.57 -17.08 10.70
N VAL A 89 -10.21 -18.10 10.15
CA VAL A 89 -9.79 -19.49 10.26
C VAL A 89 -9.36 -19.96 8.88
N MET A 90 -8.10 -20.38 8.75
CA MET A 90 -7.58 -21.04 7.55
C MET A 90 -7.33 -22.51 7.88
N LEU A 91 -7.77 -23.40 6.98
CA LEU A 91 -7.61 -24.83 7.14
C LEU A 91 -7.24 -25.47 5.81
N ARG A 92 -6.24 -26.37 5.86
CA ARG A 92 -5.78 -27.10 4.68
C ARG A 92 -5.91 -28.59 4.90
N VAL A 93 -6.54 -29.26 3.93
CA VAL A 93 -6.72 -30.72 3.87
C VAL A 93 -6.01 -31.30 2.65
N GLY A 94 -5.47 -32.51 2.80
CA GLY A 94 -4.64 -33.16 1.80
C GLY A 94 -3.20 -33.24 2.27
N THR A 95 -2.26 -32.75 1.46
CA THR A 95 -0.84 -32.69 1.79
C THR A 95 -0.27 -31.34 1.33
N PRO A 96 0.89 -30.92 1.84
CA PRO A 96 1.55 -29.72 1.32
C PRO A 96 1.79 -29.74 -0.20
N GLY A 97 1.95 -30.93 -0.80
CA GLY A 97 2.12 -31.10 -2.25
C GLY A 97 0.84 -30.94 -3.05
N LEU A 98 -0.30 -31.30 -2.46
CA LEU A 98 -1.62 -31.21 -3.11
C LEU A 98 -2.70 -31.05 -2.06
N ASP A 99 -3.35 -29.90 -2.01
CA ASP A 99 -4.37 -29.59 -1.02
C ASP A 99 -5.65 -28.98 -1.61
N ASN A 100 -6.58 -28.60 -0.74
CA ASN A 100 -7.86 -28.01 -1.10
C ASN A 100 -7.75 -26.65 -1.81
N THR A 101 -6.58 -26.00 -1.83
CA THR A 101 -6.37 -24.71 -2.51
C THR A 101 -5.74 -24.87 -3.90
N HIS A 102 -5.47 -26.10 -4.33
CA HIS A 102 -4.84 -26.40 -5.61
C HIS A 102 -5.65 -25.88 -6.81
N GLY A 103 -4.94 -25.40 -7.84
CA GLY A 103 -5.49 -24.99 -9.13
C GLY A 103 -5.90 -23.53 -9.23
N ALA A 104 -6.30 -23.14 -10.44
CA ALA A 104 -6.53 -21.75 -10.83
C ALA A 104 -7.75 -21.08 -10.16
N SER A 105 -8.73 -21.87 -9.73
CA SER A 105 -9.93 -21.35 -9.04
C SER A 105 -9.77 -21.55 -7.55
N ARG A 106 -8.81 -20.87 -6.93
CA ARG A 106 -8.60 -20.98 -5.49
C ARG A 106 -9.86 -20.53 -4.76
N PRO A 107 -10.64 -21.46 -4.14
CA PRO A 107 -11.67 -21.03 -3.23
C PRO A 107 -10.99 -20.25 -2.09
N SER A 108 -11.66 -19.28 -1.52
CA SER A 108 -11.15 -18.66 -0.31
C SER A 108 -11.01 -19.74 0.75
N GLY A 109 -9.80 -20.16 1.07
CA GLY A 109 -9.53 -21.12 2.15
C GLY A 109 -9.59 -20.46 3.52
N ILE A 110 -10.47 -19.47 3.71
CA ILE A 110 -10.64 -18.69 4.93
C ILE A 110 -12.12 -18.49 5.23
N THR A 111 -12.50 -18.84 6.45
CA THR A 111 -13.79 -18.44 7.02
C THR A 111 -13.59 -17.42 8.12
N SER A 112 -14.33 -16.31 8.03
CA SER A 112 -14.22 -15.17 8.92
C SER A 112 -15.45 -14.98 9.78
N GLY A 113 -15.27 -14.38 10.97
CA GLY A 113 -16.36 -14.01 11.85
C GLY A 113 -15.95 -13.00 12.91
N MET A 114 -16.97 -12.35 13.49
CA MET A 114 -16.77 -11.40 14.59
C MET A 114 -16.57 -12.15 15.91
N LEU A 115 -15.55 -11.76 16.67
CA LEU A 115 -15.33 -12.23 18.04
C LEU A 115 -15.98 -11.30 19.07
N PRO A 116 -16.31 -11.82 20.26
CA PRO A 116 -16.72 -10.98 21.37
C PRO A 116 -15.69 -9.91 21.70
N LEU A 117 -16.13 -8.68 21.97
CA LEU A 117 -15.25 -7.58 22.41
C LEU A 117 -14.73 -7.79 23.84
N GLU A 118 -15.48 -8.52 24.65
CA GLU A 118 -15.09 -8.91 25.99
C GLU A 118 -14.13 -10.09 25.96
N ASN A 119 -13.21 -10.12 26.93
CA ASN A 119 -12.30 -11.26 27.09
C ASN A 119 -12.99 -12.44 27.78
N ASN A 120 -13.99 -13.00 27.11
CA ASN A 120 -14.70 -14.21 27.51
C ASN A 120 -14.15 -15.41 26.73
N PRO A 121 -13.34 -16.29 27.35
CA PRO A 121 -12.69 -17.39 26.65
C PRO A 121 -13.67 -18.40 26.06
N ASP A 122 -14.80 -18.66 26.72
CA ASP A 122 -15.76 -19.67 26.27
C ASP A 122 -16.59 -19.14 25.09
N ALA A 123 -17.01 -17.89 25.12
CA ALA A 123 -17.68 -17.25 23.99
C ALA A 123 -16.76 -17.15 22.76
N THR A 124 -15.49 -16.78 22.96
CA THR A 124 -14.48 -16.73 21.89
C THR A 124 -14.23 -18.12 21.31
N ALA A 125 -14.03 -19.12 22.16
CA ALA A 125 -13.81 -20.51 21.71
C ALA A 125 -15.01 -21.05 20.93
N HIS A 126 -16.24 -20.69 21.34
CA HIS A 126 -17.45 -21.13 20.64
C HIS A 126 -17.53 -20.54 19.22
N VAL A 127 -17.18 -19.27 19.03
CA VAL A 127 -17.12 -18.66 17.70
C VAL A 127 -16.04 -19.31 16.85
N LEU A 128 -14.83 -19.50 17.38
CA LEU A 128 -13.73 -20.17 16.68
C LEU A 128 -14.10 -21.60 16.27
N TRP A 129 -14.76 -22.35 17.14
CA TRP A 129 -15.27 -23.69 16.83
C TRP A 129 -16.24 -23.67 15.64
N GLN A 130 -17.21 -22.74 15.62
CA GLN A 130 -18.15 -22.64 14.50
C GLN A 130 -17.46 -22.29 13.18
N LEU A 131 -16.52 -21.35 13.22
CA LEU A 131 -15.74 -20.96 12.04
C LEU A 131 -14.88 -22.14 11.54
N THR A 132 -14.26 -22.87 12.46
CA THR A 132 -13.42 -24.03 12.14
C THR A 132 -14.25 -25.14 11.49
N ASN A 133 -15.44 -25.44 12.02
CA ASN A 133 -16.31 -26.46 11.44
C ASN A 133 -16.73 -26.08 10.01
N ARG A 134 -17.11 -24.81 9.80
CA ARG A 134 -17.50 -24.29 8.48
C ARG A 134 -16.35 -24.37 7.50
N GLU A 135 -15.15 -23.95 7.93
CA GLU A 135 -13.97 -23.98 7.06
C GLU A 135 -13.57 -25.41 6.72
N TYR A 136 -13.66 -26.35 7.68
CA TYR A 136 -13.38 -27.76 7.42
C TYR A 136 -14.32 -28.35 6.37
N GLU A 137 -15.62 -28.08 6.47
CA GLU A 137 -16.61 -28.56 5.48
C GLU A 137 -16.32 -28.01 4.08
N GLN A 138 -15.95 -26.74 3.98
CA GLN A 138 -15.58 -26.10 2.72
C GLN A 138 -14.28 -26.69 2.14
N ALA A 139 -13.24 -26.83 2.97
CA ALA A 139 -11.94 -27.36 2.57
C ALA A 139 -12.03 -28.83 2.13
N ALA A 140 -12.76 -29.66 2.88
CA ALA A 140 -12.97 -31.08 2.52
C ALA A 140 -13.72 -31.22 1.18
N GLY A 141 -14.76 -30.41 0.98
CA GLY A 141 -15.50 -30.37 -0.30
C GLY A 141 -14.64 -29.84 -1.47
N ALA A 142 -13.78 -28.84 -1.21
CA ALA A 142 -12.84 -28.33 -2.21
C ALA A 142 -11.79 -29.39 -2.58
N PHE A 143 -11.24 -30.07 -1.60
CA PHE A 143 -10.24 -31.12 -1.84
C PHE A 143 -10.79 -32.30 -2.66
N LEU A 144 -12.05 -32.67 -2.44
CA LEU A 144 -12.71 -33.69 -3.27
C LEU A 144 -12.78 -33.24 -4.74
N ARG A 145 -13.09 -31.96 -5.00
CA ARG A 145 -13.09 -31.40 -6.36
C ARG A 145 -11.69 -31.39 -6.97
N VAL A 146 -10.66 -31.02 -6.18
CA VAL A 146 -9.25 -31.05 -6.62
C VAL A 146 -8.89 -32.47 -7.08
N LYS A 147 -9.11 -33.48 -6.27
CA LYS A 147 -8.85 -34.91 -6.62
C LYS A 147 -9.57 -35.34 -7.89
N THR A 148 -10.83 -34.94 -8.05
CA THR A 148 -11.62 -35.27 -9.25
C THR A 148 -11.06 -34.61 -10.49
N ASN A 149 -10.65 -33.35 -10.38
CA ASN A 149 -10.08 -32.59 -11.50
C ASN A 149 -8.70 -33.10 -11.90
N GLU A 150 -7.84 -33.43 -10.94
CA GLU A 150 -6.50 -33.98 -11.18
C GLU A 150 -6.54 -35.25 -12.00
N ALA A 151 -7.54 -36.13 -11.75
CA ALA A 151 -7.72 -37.36 -12.51
C ALA A 151 -8.08 -37.15 -13.99
N VAL A 152 -8.49 -35.95 -14.40
CA VAL A 152 -9.01 -35.62 -15.74
C VAL A 152 -8.14 -34.61 -16.49
N ARG A 153 -7.31 -33.81 -15.80
CA ARG A 153 -6.49 -32.75 -16.39
C ARG A 153 -5.10 -33.24 -16.81
N SER A 154 -4.56 -32.60 -17.86
CA SER A 154 -3.13 -32.59 -18.13
C SER A 154 -2.37 -31.93 -16.98
N GLN A 155 -1.14 -32.36 -16.73
CA GLN A 155 -0.27 -31.77 -15.70
C GLN A 155 -0.12 -30.26 -15.90
N GLU A 156 -0.19 -29.51 -14.81
CA GLU A 156 0.12 -28.08 -14.79
C GLU A 156 1.61 -27.86 -15.14
N GLU A 157 1.95 -26.70 -15.70
CA GLU A 157 3.35 -26.36 -16.05
C GLU A 157 4.21 -26.23 -14.77
N ASP A 158 3.64 -25.67 -13.69
CA ASP A 158 4.29 -25.54 -12.37
C ASP A 158 3.84 -26.67 -11.44
N GLN A 159 4.76 -27.55 -11.09
CA GLN A 159 4.57 -28.71 -10.20
C GLN A 159 4.96 -28.43 -8.74
N SER A 160 5.15 -27.15 -8.37
CA SER A 160 5.49 -26.79 -7.00
C SER A 160 4.39 -27.21 -6.00
N PRO A 161 4.74 -27.50 -4.75
CA PRO A 161 3.78 -27.75 -3.69
C PRO A 161 2.77 -26.60 -3.52
N ASP A 162 1.59 -26.90 -2.97
CA ASP A 162 0.58 -25.87 -2.71
C ASP A 162 0.89 -25.01 -1.48
N PHE A 163 1.73 -25.53 -0.57
CA PHE A 163 2.08 -24.84 0.66
C PHE A 163 3.49 -25.20 1.14
N SER A 164 4.26 -24.18 1.56
CA SER A 164 5.58 -24.38 2.14
C SER A 164 5.48 -24.65 3.64
N GLN A 165 6.44 -25.43 4.14
CA GLN A 165 6.65 -25.62 5.57
C GLN A 165 7.69 -24.62 6.05
N GLU A 166 7.30 -23.78 7.03
CA GLU A 166 8.16 -22.75 7.58
C GLU A 166 8.37 -22.97 9.09
N ALA A 167 9.50 -22.50 9.59
CA ALA A 167 9.81 -22.61 11.00
C ALA A 167 8.85 -21.76 11.84
N ALA A 168 8.15 -22.39 12.79
CA ALA A 168 7.28 -21.69 13.71
C ALA A 168 8.01 -20.62 14.50
N LYS A 169 7.40 -19.46 14.66
CA LYS A 169 7.90 -18.33 15.44
C LYS A 169 7.00 -18.02 16.62
N ILE A 170 7.60 -17.63 17.71
CA ILE A 170 6.89 -17.16 18.91
C ILE A 170 7.33 -15.72 19.15
N GLU A 171 6.42 -14.78 18.96
CA GLU A 171 6.58 -13.37 19.24
C GLU A 171 5.33 -12.87 19.97
N LEU A 172 5.47 -12.50 21.22
CA LEU A 172 4.32 -12.15 22.07
C LEU A 172 4.04 -10.65 22.12
N GLY A 173 4.67 -9.89 21.26
CA GLY A 173 4.46 -8.46 21.11
C GLY A 173 4.83 -7.64 22.37
N GLY A 174 5.15 -6.40 22.16
CA GLY A 174 5.36 -5.42 23.22
C GLY A 174 4.02 -4.87 23.76
N THR A 175 4.14 -3.96 24.74
CA THR A 175 2.99 -3.20 25.23
C THR A 175 2.48 -2.27 24.13
N VAL A 176 1.20 -2.38 23.76
CA VAL A 176 0.55 -1.38 22.90
C VAL A 176 0.61 -0.03 23.60
N LEU A 177 1.22 0.95 22.99
CA LEU A 177 1.09 2.31 23.45
C LEU A 177 -0.37 2.70 23.27
N PRO A 178 -1.05 3.19 24.33
CA PRO A 178 -2.44 3.58 24.21
C PRO A 178 -2.55 4.68 23.15
N PHE A 179 -3.44 4.48 22.19
CA PHE A 179 -3.78 5.53 21.24
C PHE A 179 -4.47 6.67 22.00
N SER A 180 -3.85 7.83 21.98
CA SER A 180 -4.40 9.04 22.59
C SER A 180 -4.71 10.05 21.49
N LEU A 181 -5.98 10.36 21.33
CA LEU A 181 -6.47 11.40 20.44
C LEU A 181 -7.43 12.29 21.21
N ASP A 182 -7.13 13.57 21.31
CA ASP A 182 -8.14 14.55 21.69
C ASP A 182 -9.11 14.73 20.52
N GLN A 183 -10.16 13.90 20.49
CA GLN A 183 -11.13 13.85 19.41
C GLN A 183 -11.77 15.21 19.17
N LYS A 184 -12.12 15.94 20.25
CA LYS A 184 -12.75 17.25 20.15
C LYS A 184 -11.82 18.30 19.52
N ALA A 185 -10.57 18.33 19.95
CA ALA A 185 -9.56 19.24 19.36
C ALA A 185 -9.35 18.94 17.87
N TRP A 186 -9.32 17.65 17.48
CA TRP A 186 -9.19 17.25 16.08
C TRP A 186 -10.44 17.53 15.26
N GLU A 187 -11.64 17.37 15.80
CA GLU A 187 -12.87 17.80 15.14
C GLU A 187 -12.82 19.29 14.78
N ASP A 188 -12.45 20.13 15.75
CA ASP A 188 -12.35 21.58 15.53
C ASP A 188 -11.25 21.93 14.54
N ARG A 189 -10.13 21.21 14.58
CA ARG A 189 -9.03 21.36 13.62
C ARG A 189 -9.46 20.99 12.20
N LEU A 190 -10.13 19.84 12.01
CA LEU A 190 -10.61 19.41 10.69
C LEU A 190 -11.66 20.36 10.11
N ARG A 191 -12.56 20.91 10.96
CA ARG A 191 -13.49 21.97 10.53
C ARG A 191 -12.72 23.16 9.94
N ARG A 192 -11.68 23.67 10.63
CA ARG A 192 -10.91 24.81 10.15
C ARG A 192 -10.16 24.48 8.85
N ILE A 193 -9.53 23.31 8.77
CA ILE A 193 -8.79 22.90 7.56
C ILE A 193 -9.74 22.75 6.38
N SER A 194 -10.87 22.04 6.55
CA SER A 194 -11.84 21.83 5.47
C SER A 194 -12.53 23.14 5.02
N ALA A 195 -12.70 24.12 5.92
CA ALA A 195 -13.19 25.45 5.57
C ALA A 195 -12.28 26.18 4.57
N GLY A 196 -11.00 25.84 4.52
CA GLY A 196 -10.05 26.39 3.55
C GLY A 196 -10.49 26.21 2.10
N PHE A 197 -11.22 25.14 1.79
CA PHE A 197 -11.75 24.89 0.44
C PHE A 197 -12.81 25.88 -0.01
N LEU A 198 -13.50 26.57 0.92
CA LEU A 198 -14.50 27.59 0.59
C LEU A 198 -13.90 28.79 -0.19
N LYS A 199 -12.58 28.96 -0.19
CA LYS A 199 -11.88 29.95 -1.02
C LYS A 199 -11.87 29.56 -2.50
N TYR A 200 -12.17 28.29 -2.82
CA TYR A 200 -12.04 27.70 -4.15
C TYR A 200 -13.41 27.20 -4.64
N PRO A 201 -14.26 28.09 -5.15
CA PRO A 201 -15.62 27.73 -5.55
C PRO A 201 -15.68 26.74 -6.72
N ASP A 202 -14.59 26.58 -7.43
CA ASP A 202 -14.43 25.61 -8.50
C ASP A 202 -14.08 24.20 -7.99
N VAL A 203 -13.79 24.02 -6.70
CA VAL A 203 -13.64 22.70 -6.06
C VAL A 203 -15.05 22.25 -5.65
N TYR A 204 -15.58 21.29 -6.37
CA TYR A 204 -16.99 20.85 -6.20
C TYR A 204 -17.17 19.89 -5.04
N THR A 205 -16.17 19.04 -4.81
CA THR A 205 -16.14 18.11 -3.71
C THR A 205 -14.82 18.26 -2.97
N SER A 206 -14.87 18.27 -1.66
CA SER A 206 -13.67 18.27 -0.82
C SER A 206 -13.86 17.41 0.39
N LEU A 207 -12.77 16.87 0.92
CA LEU A 207 -12.76 16.00 2.08
C LEU A 207 -11.50 16.25 2.90
N VAL A 208 -11.66 16.37 4.22
CA VAL A 208 -10.55 16.22 5.17
C VAL A 208 -10.90 15.10 6.12
N LEU A 209 -10.12 14.02 6.06
CA LEU A 209 -10.35 12.79 6.81
C LEU A 209 -9.17 12.55 7.75
N LEU A 210 -9.46 12.31 9.02
CA LEU A 210 -8.53 11.73 9.99
C LEU A 210 -9.01 10.33 10.36
N GLN A 211 -8.15 9.34 10.17
CA GLN A 211 -8.33 8.00 10.71
C GLN A 211 -7.16 7.68 11.62
N GLY A 212 -7.43 7.16 12.80
CA GLY A 212 -6.39 6.78 13.73
C GLY A 212 -6.87 5.69 14.67
N GLY A 213 -5.92 4.92 15.22
CA GLY A 213 -6.25 3.88 16.16
C GLY A 213 -5.11 2.94 16.45
N THR A 214 -5.40 1.96 17.28
CA THR A 214 -4.52 0.82 17.56
C THR A 214 -5.15 -0.45 16.99
N ALA A 215 -4.31 -1.34 16.53
CA ALA A 215 -4.68 -2.71 16.24
C ALA A 215 -3.72 -3.67 16.95
N ARG A 216 -4.24 -4.83 17.33
CA ARG A 216 -3.45 -6.00 17.69
C ARG A 216 -3.78 -7.11 16.71
N SER A 217 -2.78 -7.56 16.00
CA SER A 217 -2.86 -8.74 15.14
C SER A 217 -2.38 -9.96 15.92
N TYR A 218 -3.10 -11.05 15.81
CA TYR A 218 -2.83 -12.32 16.47
C TYR A 218 -2.75 -13.41 15.43
N LEU A 219 -1.78 -14.30 15.59
CA LEU A 219 -1.69 -15.53 14.80
C LEU A 219 -1.34 -16.72 15.70
N ALA A 220 -2.07 -17.81 15.55
CA ALA A 220 -1.72 -19.10 16.12
C ALA A 220 -1.87 -20.19 15.05
N THR A 221 -0.86 -21.05 14.88
CA THR A 221 -0.87 -22.11 13.86
C THR A 221 -0.67 -23.50 14.47
N SER A 222 -1.17 -24.52 13.80
CA SER A 222 -0.95 -25.93 14.21
C SER A 222 0.52 -26.36 14.12
N GLU A 223 1.36 -25.59 13.45
CA GLU A 223 2.81 -25.79 13.41
C GLU A 223 3.52 -25.20 14.65
N GLY A 224 2.79 -24.46 15.49
CA GLY A 224 3.31 -23.88 16.75
C GLY A 224 3.68 -22.41 16.69
N ALA A 225 3.40 -21.71 15.61
CA ALA A 225 3.58 -20.25 15.60
C ALA A 225 2.56 -19.58 16.55
N ALA A 226 3.04 -18.56 17.28
CA ALA A 226 2.25 -17.77 18.22
C ALA A 226 2.74 -16.32 18.17
N ILE A 227 2.02 -15.46 17.47
CA ILE A 227 2.46 -14.09 17.19
C ILE A 227 1.40 -13.11 17.66
N VAL A 228 1.84 -12.02 18.29
CA VAL A 228 1.01 -10.86 18.65
C VAL A 228 1.77 -9.62 18.25
N GLU A 229 1.25 -8.87 17.29
CA GLU A 229 1.86 -7.62 16.83
C GLU A 229 0.92 -6.44 17.13
N PRO A 230 1.37 -5.50 17.96
CA PRO A 230 0.67 -4.24 18.15
C PRO A 230 1.03 -3.26 17.05
N SER A 231 0.06 -2.53 16.55
CA SER A 231 0.29 -1.41 15.63
C SER A 231 -0.52 -0.18 16.02
N THR A 232 0.02 0.99 15.73
CA THR A 232 -0.67 2.28 15.88
C THR A 232 -0.46 3.07 14.60
N ILE A 233 -1.54 3.50 13.98
CA ILE A 233 -1.50 4.27 12.75
C ILE A 233 -2.43 5.46 12.89
N VAL A 234 -1.94 6.62 12.45
CA VAL A 234 -2.74 7.81 12.21
C VAL A 234 -2.54 8.24 10.76
N ARG A 235 -3.63 8.35 10.03
CA ARG A 235 -3.66 8.79 8.64
C ARG A 235 -4.54 10.02 8.50
N LEU A 236 -4.02 11.07 7.85
CA LEU A 236 -4.78 12.25 7.48
C LEU A 236 -4.78 12.37 5.95
N VAL A 237 -5.95 12.56 5.37
CA VAL A 237 -6.17 12.73 3.94
C VAL A 237 -6.83 14.08 3.70
N ILE A 238 -6.31 14.85 2.76
CA ILE A 238 -6.90 16.07 2.23
C ILE A 238 -7.16 15.84 0.76
N GLU A 239 -8.41 15.94 0.35
CA GLU A 239 -8.84 15.66 -1.01
C GLU A 239 -9.69 16.80 -1.54
N GLY A 240 -9.51 17.11 -2.82
CA GLY A 240 -10.35 18.03 -3.55
C GLY A 240 -10.58 17.54 -4.98
N GLU A 241 -11.80 17.72 -5.46
CA GLU A 241 -12.22 17.33 -6.79
C GLU A 241 -12.91 18.49 -7.53
N THR A 242 -12.70 18.53 -8.82
CA THR A 242 -13.40 19.43 -9.74
C THR A 242 -13.62 18.75 -11.10
N ARG A 243 -14.28 19.43 -12.00
CA ARG A 243 -14.48 18.95 -13.37
C ARG A 243 -14.19 20.06 -14.37
N ALA A 244 -13.39 19.75 -15.38
CA ALA A 244 -13.13 20.66 -16.49
C ALA A 244 -14.39 20.81 -17.38
N ASP A 245 -14.46 21.89 -18.16
CA ASP A 245 -15.61 22.22 -19.01
C ASP A 245 -15.88 21.15 -20.09
N ASP A 246 -14.87 20.38 -20.45
CA ASP A 246 -14.99 19.25 -21.38
C ASP A 246 -15.45 17.94 -20.75
N GLY A 247 -15.76 17.95 -19.45
CA GLY A 247 -16.29 16.80 -18.70
C GLY A 247 -15.23 15.92 -18.03
N MET A 248 -13.96 16.31 -18.04
CA MET A 248 -12.90 15.55 -17.38
C MET A 248 -12.92 15.79 -15.87
N ASP A 249 -12.99 14.71 -15.08
CA ASP A 249 -12.85 14.76 -13.63
C ASP A 249 -11.39 14.97 -13.27
N LEU A 250 -11.16 15.86 -12.31
CA LEU A 250 -9.85 16.29 -11.84
C LEU A 250 -9.80 16.13 -10.32
N LEU A 251 -8.79 15.43 -9.83
CA LEU A 251 -8.61 15.08 -8.42
C LEU A 251 -7.23 15.46 -7.95
N ARG A 252 -7.13 15.97 -6.72
CA ARG A 252 -5.87 16.15 -5.99
C ARG A 252 -6.01 15.62 -4.58
N VAL A 253 -5.03 14.82 -4.15
CA VAL A 253 -5.00 14.19 -2.83
C VAL A 253 -3.63 14.38 -2.20
N GLU A 254 -3.62 14.75 -0.93
CA GLU A 254 -2.44 14.70 -0.07
C GLU A 254 -2.72 13.75 1.09
N THR A 255 -1.79 12.85 1.36
CA THR A 255 -1.91 11.87 2.45
C THR A 255 -0.71 11.99 3.39
N PHE A 256 -0.99 12.00 4.68
CA PHE A 256 0.01 12.00 5.75
C PHE A 256 -0.22 10.76 6.62
N GLN A 257 0.86 10.10 7.00
CA GLN A 257 0.82 8.96 7.90
C GLN A 257 1.85 9.13 9.01
N ALA A 258 1.47 8.79 10.24
CA ALA A 258 2.31 8.91 11.41
C ALA A 258 1.98 7.81 12.44
N ALA A 259 2.89 7.57 13.36
CA ALA A 259 2.65 6.65 14.49
C ALA A 259 1.76 7.30 15.58
N SER A 260 1.64 8.63 15.60
CA SER A 260 0.77 9.35 16.54
C SER A 260 0.22 10.63 15.92
N ALA A 261 -0.90 11.13 16.43
CA ALA A 261 -1.51 12.37 15.95
C ALA A 261 -0.61 13.61 16.16
N SER A 262 0.29 13.58 17.13
CA SER A 262 1.26 14.68 17.38
C SER A 262 2.37 14.78 16.34
N GLN A 263 2.60 13.72 15.58
CA GLN A 263 3.60 13.69 14.50
C GLN A 263 3.03 14.12 13.14
N LEU A 264 1.72 14.35 13.05
CA LEU A 264 1.11 14.91 11.84
C LEU A 264 1.56 16.37 11.65
N PRO A 265 1.60 16.88 10.41
CA PRO A 265 1.97 18.25 10.13
C PRO A 265 1.12 19.26 10.92
N SER A 266 1.68 20.44 11.18
CA SER A 266 0.98 21.54 11.84
C SER A 266 -0.29 21.96 11.06
N GLU A 267 -1.21 22.67 11.71
CA GLU A 267 -2.41 23.17 11.04
C GLU A 267 -2.08 24.11 9.88
N SER A 268 -1.05 24.94 10.04
CA SER A 268 -0.58 25.86 8.99
C SER A 268 -0.03 25.11 7.76
N GLU A 269 0.71 24.03 7.97
CA GLU A 269 1.20 23.20 6.87
C GLU A 269 0.04 22.46 6.15
N LEU A 270 -0.93 21.95 6.90
CA LEU A 270 -2.13 21.33 6.32
C LEU A 270 -2.99 22.34 5.55
N MET A 271 -3.13 23.58 6.05
CA MET A 271 -3.80 24.65 5.32
C MET A 271 -3.07 25.03 4.03
N ALA A 272 -1.74 25.06 4.05
CA ALA A 272 -0.94 25.28 2.84
C ALA A 272 -1.17 24.16 1.79
N LYS A 273 -1.42 22.92 2.22
CA LYS A 273 -1.78 21.83 1.31
C LYS A 273 -3.19 21.99 0.73
N VAL A 274 -4.15 22.48 1.52
CA VAL A 274 -5.48 22.84 1.00
C VAL A 274 -5.36 23.93 -0.08
N ASP A 275 -4.58 24.98 0.21
CA ASP A 275 -4.36 26.07 -0.75
C ASP A 275 -3.64 25.58 -2.03
N LYS A 276 -2.67 24.66 -1.89
CA LYS A 276 -2.02 24.02 -3.05
C LYS A 276 -3.02 23.21 -3.88
N ILE A 277 -3.81 22.33 -3.24
CA ILE A 277 -4.84 21.52 -3.91
C ILE A 277 -5.83 22.42 -4.67
N GLY A 278 -6.36 23.46 -4.02
CA GLY A 278 -7.30 24.38 -4.65
C GLY A 278 -6.70 25.13 -5.84
N THR A 279 -5.44 25.55 -5.73
CA THR A 279 -4.70 26.23 -6.81
C THR A 279 -4.40 25.29 -7.97
N ASP A 280 -3.93 24.07 -7.68
CA ASP A 280 -3.65 23.03 -8.69
C ASP A 280 -4.92 22.68 -9.48
N LEU A 281 -6.05 22.44 -8.78
CA LEU A 281 -7.32 22.11 -9.42
C LEU A 281 -7.84 23.24 -10.31
N LYS A 282 -7.71 24.50 -9.87
CA LYS A 282 -8.04 25.66 -10.69
C LYS A 282 -7.18 25.74 -11.95
N ALA A 283 -5.87 25.51 -11.82
CA ALA A 283 -4.95 25.49 -12.96
C ALA A 283 -5.25 24.33 -13.91
N LEU A 284 -5.46 23.12 -13.38
CA LEU A 284 -5.80 21.92 -14.16
C LEU A 284 -7.12 22.09 -14.94
N ARG A 285 -8.12 22.74 -14.33
CA ARG A 285 -9.40 23.01 -15.01
C ARG A 285 -9.22 23.84 -16.28
N SER A 286 -8.30 24.80 -16.25
CA SER A 286 -7.99 25.69 -17.38
C SER A 286 -6.94 25.12 -18.33
N ALA A 287 -6.18 24.09 -17.90
CA ALA A 287 -5.12 23.49 -18.68
C ALA A 287 -5.68 22.81 -19.95
N PRO A 288 -5.00 22.91 -21.10
CA PRO A 288 -5.39 22.19 -22.30
C PRO A 288 -5.27 20.67 -22.10
N PRO A 289 -6.18 19.88 -22.71
CA PRO A 289 -5.99 18.45 -22.79
C PRO A 289 -4.74 18.13 -23.62
N ALA A 290 -3.92 17.21 -23.14
CA ALA A 290 -2.76 16.76 -23.90
C ALA A 290 -3.17 15.76 -25.00
N ASP A 291 -2.39 15.73 -26.07
CA ASP A 291 -2.52 14.74 -27.12
C ASP A 291 -1.70 13.47 -26.78
N PRO A 292 -2.00 12.33 -27.42
CA PRO A 292 -1.12 11.17 -27.36
C PRO A 292 0.31 11.55 -27.72
N TYR A 293 1.27 11.00 -26.99
CA TYR A 293 2.67 11.37 -27.13
C TYR A 293 3.57 10.16 -26.93
N ILE A 294 4.60 10.09 -27.74
CA ILE A 294 5.70 9.15 -27.58
C ILE A 294 7.01 9.93 -27.66
N GLY A 295 7.82 9.88 -26.62
CA GLY A 295 9.10 10.58 -26.59
C GLY A 295 9.66 10.78 -25.19
N PRO A 296 10.69 11.66 -25.03
CA PRO A 296 11.38 11.87 -23.77
C PRO A 296 10.45 12.30 -22.64
N ALA A 297 10.70 11.73 -21.46
CA ALA A 297 9.94 12.08 -20.27
C ALA A 297 10.83 12.11 -19.03
N LEU A 298 10.45 12.97 -18.08
CA LEU A 298 11.03 13.03 -16.75
C LEU A 298 9.94 12.76 -15.71
N LEU A 299 10.16 11.79 -14.84
CA LEU A 299 9.31 11.52 -13.68
C LEU A 299 9.99 12.07 -12.42
N SER A 300 9.25 12.77 -11.56
CA SER A 300 9.72 13.05 -10.20
C SER A 300 9.98 11.73 -9.45
N GLY A 301 10.74 11.75 -8.35
CA GLY A 301 10.98 10.53 -7.57
C GLY A 301 9.70 9.89 -7.07
N ARG A 302 8.71 10.70 -6.61
CA ARG A 302 7.39 10.21 -6.20
C ARG A 302 6.62 9.56 -7.36
N ALA A 303 6.66 10.18 -8.53
CA ALA A 303 6.03 9.63 -9.73
C ALA A 303 6.71 8.34 -10.21
N ALA A 304 8.04 8.28 -10.17
CA ALA A 304 8.83 7.10 -10.49
C ALA A 304 8.56 5.94 -9.51
N ALA A 305 8.41 6.24 -8.22
CA ALA A 305 8.06 5.25 -7.20
C ALA A 305 6.72 4.56 -7.50
N VAL A 306 5.67 5.33 -7.81
CA VAL A 306 4.36 4.77 -8.21
C VAL A 306 4.48 4.01 -9.53
N PHE A 307 5.23 4.53 -10.50
CA PHE A 307 5.48 3.84 -11.77
C PHE A 307 6.10 2.45 -11.53
N PHE A 308 7.13 2.35 -10.69
CA PHE A 308 7.75 1.06 -10.38
C PHE A 308 6.83 0.12 -9.62
N HIS A 309 6.02 0.63 -8.68
CA HIS A 309 5.01 -0.15 -7.96
C HIS A 309 4.06 -0.86 -8.93
N GLU A 310 3.54 -0.12 -9.94
CA GLU A 310 2.56 -0.66 -10.90
C GLU A 310 3.20 -1.51 -12.00
N VAL A 311 4.32 -1.04 -12.55
CA VAL A 311 4.90 -1.66 -13.75
C VAL A 311 5.74 -2.89 -13.40
N LEU A 312 6.47 -2.85 -12.30
CA LEU A 312 7.36 -3.92 -11.86
C LEU A 312 6.80 -4.67 -10.65
N GLY A 313 6.45 -3.96 -9.58
CA GLY A 313 6.17 -4.51 -8.27
C GLY A 313 5.11 -5.61 -8.28
N HIS A 314 3.95 -5.38 -8.88
CA HIS A 314 2.91 -6.42 -9.02
C HIS A 314 3.36 -7.64 -9.82
N ARG A 315 4.35 -7.51 -10.70
CA ARG A 315 4.90 -8.63 -11.46
C ARG A 315 5.99 -9.39 -10.74
N LEU A 316 6.46 -8.85 -9.59
CA LEU A 316 7.36 -9.55 -8.68
C LEU A 316 6.60 -10.42 -7.67
N GLU A 317 5.27 -10.30 -7.56
CA GLU A 317 4.43 -11.10 -6.67
C GLU A 317 4.45 -12.57 -7.13
N GLY A 318 4.99 -13.47 -6.28
CA GLY A 318 5.35 -14.84 -6.67
C GLY A 318 4.17 -15.67 -7.17
N HIS A 319 3.01 -15.59 -6.51
CA HIS A 319 1.82 -16.35 -6.90
C HIS A 319 1.38 -16.11 -8.35
N ARG A 320 1.67 -14.94 -8.93
CA ARG A 320 1.38 -14.62 -10.34
C ARG A 320 2.24 -15.39 -11.33
N GLN A 321 3.36 -15.93 -10.87
CA GLN A 321 4.24 -16.74 -11.73
C GLN A 321 3.71 -18.17 -11.92
N ARG A 322 2.89 -18.65 -10.98
CA ARG A 322 2.29 -19.98 -11.01
C ARG A 322 0.90 -19.98 -11.67
N ASP A 323 0.09 -18.95 -11.46
CA ASP A 323 -1.27 -18.90 -11.99
C ASP A 323 -1.28 -18.80 -13.52
N GLU A 324 -1.77 -19.84 -14.21
CA GLU A 324 -1.83 -19.89 -15.68
C GLU A 324 -2.75 -18.84 -16.30
N ARG A 325 -3.63 -18.23 -15.52
CA ARG A 325 -4.47 -17.11 -15.96
C ARG A 325 -3.72 -15.79 -15.97
N GLU A 326 -2.60 -15.72 -15.25
CA GLU A 326 -1.71 -14.57 -15.21
C GLU A 326 -0.78 -14.56 -16.42
N GLY A 327 -0.28 -13.40 -16.76
CA GLY A 327 0.61 -13.21 -17.92
C GLY A 327 2.00 -13.79 -17.76
N GLN A 328 2.41 -14.11 -16.54
CA GLN A 328 3.69 -14.73 -16.20
C GLN A 328 4.90 -14.02 -16.85
N THR A 329 4.87 -12.68 -16.86
CA THR A 329 5.83 -11.83 -17.59
C THR A 329 7.30 -12.13 -17.23
N PHE A 330 7.55 -12.48 -15.96
CA PHE A 330 8.88 -12.68 -15.42
C PHE A 330 9.22 -14.14 -15.09
N THR A 331 8.29 -15.08 -15.21
CA THR A 331 8.49 -16.49 -14.86
C THR A 331 9.76 -17.08 -15.49
N LYS A 332 10.02 -16.79 -16.78
CA LYS A 332 11.18 -17.27 -17.53
C LYS A 332 12.33 -16.23 -17.59
N LYS A 333 12.31 -15.22 -16.72
CA LYS A 333 13.29 -14.12 -16.70
C LYS A 333 14.25 -14.14 -15.52
N VAL A 334 14.14 -15.10 -14.63
CA VAL A 334 15.08 -15.25 -13.52
C VAL A 334 16.51 -15.40 -14.06
N ASN A 335 17.44 -14.66 -13.47
CA ASN A 335 18.82 -14.49 -13.91
C ASN A 335 19.00 -13.84 -15.32
N GLN A 336 17.96 -13.18 -15.82
CA GLN A 336 18.03 -12.38 -17.04
C GLN A 336 17.88 -10.89 -16.72
N GLN A 337 18.40 -10.05 -17.61
CA GLN A 337 18.24 -8.61 -17.48
C GLN A 337 16.80 -8.19 -17.81
N VAL A 338 16.21 -7.44 -16.89
CA VAL A 338 14.84 -6.90 -16.99
C VAL A 338 14.81 -5.38 -16.84
N LEU A 339 15.88 -4.79 -16.31
CA LEU A 339 16.08 -3.35 -16.13
C LEU A 339 17.47 -2.95 -16.67
N PRO A 340 17.72 -1.65 -16.90
CA PRO A 340 19.08 -1.14 -17.08
C PRO A 340 20.01 -1.58 -15.94
N SER A 341 21.25 -1.92 -16.26
CA SER A 341 22.23 -2.49 -15.32
C SER A 341 22.61 -1.56 -14.16
N PHE A 342 22.29 -0.29 -14.24
CA PHE A 342 22.53 0.68 -13.17
C PHE A 342 21.39 0.74 -12.13
N LEU A 343 20.31 -0.03 -12.31
CA LEU A 343 19.17 -0.07 -11.38
C LEU A 343 19.18 -1.36 -10.56
N THR A 344 18.92 -1.19 -9.27
CA THR A 344 18.66 -2.29 -8.31
C THR A 344 17.31 -2.04 -7.64
N VAL A 345 16.53 -3.10 -7.46
CA VAL A 345 15.21 -3.04 -6.82
C VAL A 345 15.14 -4.04 -5.68
N VAL A 346 14.78 -3.52 -4.52
CA VAL A 346 14.64 -4.28 -3.28
C VAL A 346 13.23 -4.10 -2.74
N ASP A 347 12.65 -5.12 -2.16
CA ASP A 347 11.51 -4.95 -1.25
C ASP A 347 11.98 -5.24 0.17
N ASP A 348 11.89 -4.22 1.06
CA ASP A 348 12.41 -4.32 2.42
C ASP A 348 11.36 -3.89 3.46
N PRO A 349 10.47 -4.80 3.86
CA PRO A 349 9.47 -4.51 4.88
C PRO A 349 10.07 -4.33 6.27
N THR A 350 11.33 -4.70 6.51
CA THR A 350 11.99 -4.51 7.82
C THR A 350 12.37 -3.05 8.07
N LEU A 351 12.44 -2.24 7.01
CA LEU A 351 12.82 -0.84 7.10
C LEU A 351 11.64 0.03 7.55
N GLN A 352 11.77 0.69 8.70
CA GLN A 352 10.71 1.53 9.28
C GLN A 352 10.65 2.94 8.72
N GLU A 353 11.80 3.45 8.29
CA GLU A 353 11.94 4.85 7.88
C GLU A 353 13.04 5.00 6.84
N LEU A 354 12.84 5.88 5.87
CA LEU A 354 13.86 6.27 4.90
C LEU A 354 13.86 7.80 4.73
N SER A 355 15.04 8.42 4.83
CA SER A 355 15.22 9.87 4.67
C SER A 355 14.27 10.72 5.54
N GLY A 356 14.01 10.28 6.77
CA GLY A 356 13.11 10.95 7.72
C GLY A 356 11.62 10.73 7.47
N VAL A 357 11.25 9.86 6.52
CA VAL A 357 9.86 9.51 6.21
C VAL A 357 9.56 8.09 6.66
N LYS A 358 8.52 7.91 7.49
CA LYS A 358 8.03 6.59 7.89
C LYS A 358 7.49 5.84 6.67
N LEU A 359 7.85 4.57 6.56
CA LEU A 359 7.42 3.71 5.46
C LEU A 359 6.15 2.93 5.86
N ALA A 360 5.11 3.03 5.04
CA ALA A 360 3.82 2.40 5.31
C ALA A 360 3.82 0.88 5.14
N GLY A 361 4.78 0.35 4.39
CA GLY A 361 4.90 -1.08 4.12
C GLY A 361 5.72 -1.85 5.15
N HIS A 362 6.10 -1.24 6.27
CA HIS A 362 6.85 -1.90 7.35
C HIS A 362 5.97 -2.88 8.14
N TYR A 363 6.52 -4.06 8.44
CA TYR A 363 6.01 -5.07 9.37
C TYR A 363 7.15 -5.99 9.81
N ASP A 364 7.01 -6.67 10.97
CA ASP A 364 8.00 -7.62 11.48
C ASP A 364 7.72 -9.05 11.02
N PHE A 365 6.43 -9.42 10.90
CA PHE A 365 5.97 -10.70 10.37
C PHE A 365 4.89 -10.48 9.30
N ASP A 366 4.86 -11.34 8.30
CA ASP A 366 3.76 -11.37 7.35
C ASP A 366 2.50 -12.01 7.96
N ASP A 367 1.38 -11.96 7.22
CA ASP A 367 0.10 -12.50 7.70
C ASP A 367 0.03 -14.04 7.76
N GLU A 368 1.12 -14.73 7.40
CA GLU A 368 1.30 -16.18 7.52
C GLU A 368 2.26 -16.56 8.65
N GLY A 369 2.82 -15.55 9.36
CA GLY A 369 3.72 -15.74 10.50
C GLY A 369 5.18 -15.99 10.12
N VAL A 370 5.55 -15.66 8.90
CA VAL A 370 6.93 -15.72 8.44
C VAL A 370 7.58 -14.35 8.72
N PRO A 371 8.80 -14.33 9.31
CA PRO A 371 9.52 -13.08 9.52
C PRO A 371 9.68 -12.31 8.20
N ALA A 372 9.48 -11.00 8.25
CA ALA A 372 9.76 -10.14 7.12
C ALA A 372 11.24 -10.20 6.74
N GLU A 373 11.54 -10.29 5.45
CA GLU A 373 12.91 -10.32 4.93
C GLU A 373 13.11 -9.24 3.87
N ARG A 374 14.33 -8.69 3.84
CA ARG A 374 14.77 -7.84 2.74
C ARG A 374 15.00 -8.72 1.50
N VAL A 375 14.23 -8.54 0.46
CA VAL A 375 14.31 -9.28 -0.79
C VAL A 375 14.96 -8.43 -1.87
N GLU A 376 16.11 -8.86 -2.37
CA GLU A 376 16.75 -8.28 -3.54
C GLU A 376 16.12 -8.86 -4.81
N ALA A 377 15.05 -8.19 -5.27
CA ALA A 377 14.26 -8.67 -6.40
C ALA A 377 14.99 -8.50 -7.74
N VAL A 378 15.66 -7.37 -7.94
CA VAL A 378 16.47 -7.09 -9.12
C VAL A 378 17.81 -6.52 -8.69
N GLU A 379 18.90 -7.17 -9.06
CA GLU A 379 20.28 -6.76 -8.78
C GLU A 379 20.97 -6.32 -10.07
N ASN A 380 21.42 -5.06 -10.13
CA ASN A 380 22.09 -4.53 -11.31
C ASN A 380 21.37 -4.84 -12.64
N GLY A 381 20.05 -4.66 -12.63
CA GLY A 381 19.18 -4.92 -13.78
C GLY A 381 18.75 -6.37 -13.97
N VAL A 382 19.34 -7.33 -13.25
CA VAL A 382 19.07 -8.77 -13.39
C VAL A 382 18.04 -9.23 -12.36
N LEU A 383 16.96 -9.86 -12.81
CA LEU A 383 15.94 -10.43 -11.93
C LEU A 383 16.52 -11.61 -11.12
N LYS A 384 16.37 -11.55 -9.80
CA LYS A 384 16.88 -12.56 -8.86
C LYS A 384 15.80 -13.29 -8.09
N ASN A 385 14.81 -12.56 -7.57
CA ASN A 385 13.82 -13.10 -6.65
C ASN A 385 12.42 -12.58 -6.94
N PHE A 386 11.45 -13.28 -6.36
CA PHE A 386 10.06 -12.86 -6.26
C PHE A 386 9.67 -12.60 -4.81
N LEU A 387 8.57 -11.90 -4.59
CA LEU A 387 7.96 -11.67 -3.28
C LEU A 387 7.06 -12.87 -2.97
N MET A 388 7.51 -13.71 -2.03
CA MET A 388 6.93 -15.03 -1.79
C MET A 388 6.08 -15.05 -0.52
N SER A 389 4.85 -15.54 -0.65
CA SER A 389 4.05 -16.09 0.45
C SER A 389 4.39 -17.57 0.66
N ARG A 390 3.67 -18.24 1.56
CA ARG A 390 3.80 -19.69 1.75
C ARG A 390 3.24 -20.53 0.59
N MET A 391 3.06 -19.91 -0.56
CA MET A 391 2.74 -20.56 -1.81
C MET A 391 3.99 -20.66 -2.66
N PRO A 392 4.61 -21.85 -2.76
CA PRO A 392 5.78 -22.07 -3.62
C PRO A 392 5.48 -21.90 -5.09
N ILE A 393 6.51 -21.56 -5.84
CA ILE A 393 6.55 -21.57 -7.30
C ILE A 393 7.84 -22.25 -7.77
N THR A 394 7.94 -22.57 -9.05
CA THR A 394 9.12 -23.23 -9.63
C THR A 394 10.42 -22.48 -9.22
N ASN A 395 11.35 -23.22 -8.60
CA ASN A 395 12.63 -22.77 -8.06
C ASN A 395 12.58 -21.87 -6.81
N PHE A 396 11.39 -21.55 -6.27
CA PHE A 396 11.22 -20.77 -5.04
C PHE A 396 10.27 -21.53 -4.11
N ASN A 397 10.85 -22.32 -3.21
CA ASN A 397 10.11 -23.29 -2.40
C ASN A 397 9.66 -22.77 -1.04
N HIS A 398 10.14 -21.60 -0.62
CA HIS A 398 9.89 -21.03 0.70
C HIS A 398 9.33 -19.62 0.61
N SER A 399 8.58 -19.22 1.63
CA SER A 399 8.20 -17.83 1.86
C SER A 399 9.43 -16.99 2.20
N ASN A 400 9.42 -15.73 1.83
CA ASN A 400 10.38 -14.71 2.27
C ASN A 400 9.69 -13.56 3.02
N GLY A 401 8.59 -13.90 3.72
CA GLY A 401 7.88 -12.97 4.58
C GLY A 401 7.08 -11.90 3.82
N HIS A 402 6.55 -12.24 2.64
CA HIS A 402 5.71 -11.33 1.86
C HIS A 402 4.28 -11.82 1.69
N GLY A 403 3.84 -12.80 2.47
CA GLY A 403 2.47 -13.28 2.49
C GLY A 403 1.51 -12.31 3.19
N ARG A 404 0.90 -11.38 2.45
CA ARG A 404 0.10 -10.29 3.03
C ARG A 404 -1.35 -10.32 2.58
N ARG A 405 -2.23 -9.84 3.44
CA ARG A 405 -3.67 -9.81 3.20
C ARG A 405 -4.42 -8.72 3.97
N GLN A 406 -5.60 -8.43 3.54
CA GLN A 406 -6.63 -7.80 4.36
C GLN A 406 -7.34 -8.90 5.17
N ALA A 407 -7.74 -8.61 6.41
CA ALA A 407 -8.54 -9.53 7.22
C ALA A 407 -9.76 -10.04 6.44
N GLY A 408 -9.98 -11.34 6.47
CA GLY A 408 -11.05 -12.02 5.73
C GLY A 408 -10.67 -12.55 4.34
N LEU A 409 -9.44 -12.34 3.88
CA LEU A 409 -8.95 -12.80 2.58
C LEU A 409 -7.71 -13.69 2.72
N MET A 410 -7.45 -14.53 1.72
CA MET A 410 -6.25 -15.38 1.67
C MET A 410 -4.99 -14.52 1.46
N PRO A 411 -3.88 -14.79 2.18
CA PRO A 411 -2.61 -14.15 1.92
C PRO A 411 -2.03 -14.58 0.58
N THR A 412 -1.38 -13.63 -0.08
CA THR A 412 -0.59 -13.85 -1.30
C THR A 412 0.69 -13.04 -1.23
N GLY A 413 1.66 -13.33 -2.10
CA GLY A 413 2.87 -12.51 -2.18
C GLY A 413 2.51 -11.05 -2.56
N ARG A 414 2.86 -10.07 -1.73
CA ARG A 414 2.57 -8.65 -1.93
C ARG A 414 3.78 -7.78 -1.61
N GLN A 415 3.83 -6.63 -2.23
CA GLN A 415 4.83 -5.61 -1.94
C GLN A 415 4.71 -5.10 -0.49
N GLY A 416 5.87 -4.79 0.12
CA GLY A 416 6.00 -4.05 1.38
C GLY A 416 6.55 -2.65 1.11
N ASN A 417 7.87 -2.48 1.20
CA ASN A 417 8.59 -1.26 0.87
C ASN A 417 9.44 -1.49 -0.37
N LEU A 418 8.91 -1.19 -1.54
CA LEU A 418 9.62 -1.31 -2.82
C LEU A 418 10.59 -0.14 -2.99
N ILE A 419 11.88 -0.40 -3.03
CA ILE A 419 12.95 0.62 -3.07
C ILE A 419 13.78 0.43 -4.34
N VAL A 420 13.86 1.49 -5.14
CA VAL A 420 14.67 1.54 -6.37
C VAL A 420 15.87 2.42 -6.14
N THR A 421 17.06 1.86 -6.35
CA THR A 421 18.33 2.58 -6.29
C THR A 421 19.05 2.58 -7.64
N SER A 422 19.93 3.54 -7.84
CA SER A 422 20.65 3.72 -9.10
C SER A 422 22.12 4.05 -8.89
N THR A 423 22.98 3.55 -9.79
CA THR A 423 24.40 3.91 -9.85
C THR A 423 24.72 4.90 -10.98
N ASN A 424 23.76 5.20 -11.85
CA ASN A 424 23.88 6.21 -12.90
C ASN A 424 23.05 7.45 -12.55
N THR A 425 23.61 8.31 -11.69
CA THR A 425 22.93 9.46 -11.13
C THR A 425 23.57 10.78 -11.52
N VAL A 426 22.74 11.82 -11.57
CA VAL A 426 23.16 13.24 -11.56
C VAL A 426 22.42 13.95 -10.43
N LYS A 427 22.87 15.15 -10.08
CA LYS A 427 22.11 15.97 -9.12
C LYS A 427 20.73 16.28 -9.66
N ASP A 428 19.72 16.27 -8.80
CA ASP A 428 18.33 16.58 -9.19
C ASP A 428 18.23 17.94 -9.92
N SER A 429 19.05 18.92 -9.52
CA SER A 429 19.12 20.22 -10.17
C SER A 429 19.62 20.17 -11.64
N GLU A 430 20.33 19.11 -12.03
CA GLU A 430 20.86 18.91 -13.38
C GLU A 430 19.92 18.12 -14.29
N LEU A 431 19.00 17.33 -13.69
CA LEU A 431 18.08 16.46 -14.45
C LEU A 431 17.29 17.22 -15.52
N ARG A 432 16.81 18.42 -15.19
CA ARG A 432 16.06 19.24 -16.15
C ARG A 432 16.91 19.58 -17.38
N ALA A 433 18.18 19.90 -17.21
CA ALA A 433 19.08 20.19 -18.33
C ALA A 433 19.28 18.95 -19.21
N ARG A 434 19.52 17.78 -18.57
CA ARG A 434 19.62 16.50 -19.28
C ARG A 434 18.34 16.12 -20.02
N PHE A 435 17.19 16.41 -19.44
CA PHE A 435 15.90 16.20 -20.09
C PHE A 435 15.75 17.08 -21.34
N ILE A 436 16.11 18.35 -21.28
CA ILE A 436 16.10 19.25 -22.45
C ILE A 436 17.08 18.80 -23.52
N GLU A 437 18.26 18.31 -23.13
CA GLU A 437 19.24 17.70 -24.07
C GLU A 437 18.64 16.51 -24.82
N GLU A 438 17.95 15.61 -24.11
CA GLU A 438 17.31 14.44 -24.72
C GLU A 438 16.15 14.83 -25.66
N ILE A 439 15.35 15.83 -25.30
CA ILE A 439 14.31 16.39 -26.19
C ILE A 439 14.92 16.92 -27.50
N LYS A 440 16.02 17.68 -27.40
CA LYS A 440 16.73 18.22 -28.58
C LYS A 440 17.35 17.12 -29.43
N LYS A 441 17.99 16.13 -28.82
CA LYS A 441 18.60 14.98 -29.49
C LYS A 441 17.59 14.21 -30.34
N GLN A 442 16.34 14.09 -29.85
CA GLN A 442 15.27 13.43 -30.58
C GLN A 442 14.48 14.37 -31.52
N ALA A 443 14.90 15.63 -31.65
CA ALA A 443 14.22 16.66 -32.44
C ALA A 443 12.72 16.79 -32.11
N LYS A 444 12.35 16.56 -30.85
CA LYS A 444 10.98 16.73 -30.37
C LYS A 444 10.74 18.20 -29.99
N PRO A 445 9.53 18.75 -30.19
CA PRO A 445 9.22 20.13 -29.81
C PRO A 445 9.15 20.30 -28.30
N TYR A 446 8.82 19.26 -27.56
CA TYR A 446 8.73 19.21 -26.10
C TYR A 446 8.93 17.79 -25.58
N GLY A 447 9.15 17.66 -24.27
CA GLY A 447 9.05 16.43 -23.50
C GLY A 447 7.98 16.57 -22.42
N LEU A 448 7.61 15.48 -21.77
CA LEU A 448 6.62 15.49 -20.68
C LEU A 448 7.33 15.32 -19.33
N TYR A 449 7.05 16.25 -18.39
CA TYR A 449 7.44 16.12 -17.00
C TYR A 449 6.23 15.73 -16.15
N PHE A 450 6.32 14.58 -15.51
CA PHE A 450 5.32 14.05 -14.59
C PHE A 450 5.73 14.44 -13.16
N GLU A 451 5.15 15.52 -12.66
CA GLU A 451 5.44 16.04 -11.33
C GLU A 451 4.81 15.16 -10.24
N ASP A 452 3.59 14.68 -10.47
CA ASP A 452 2.87 13.86 -9.50
C ASP A 452 1.96 12.83 -10.19
N ILE A 453 1.88 11.66 -9.56
CA ILE A 453 1.07 10.52 -9.98
C ILE A 453 0.23 10.09 -8.79
N GLN A 454 -1.07 9.93 -8.99
CA GLN A 454 -2.00 9.56 -7.91
C GLN A 454 -1.96 8.06 -7.59
N GLY A 455 -1.73 7.23 -8.60
CA GLY A 455 -1.75 5.78 -8.53
C GLY A 455 -1.83 5.19 -9.93
N GLY A 456 -2.16 3.93 -10.01
CA GLY A 456 -2.30 3.23 -11.27
C GLY A 456 -3.04 1.92 -11.08
N PHE A 457 -3.05 1.14 -12.14
CA PHE A 457 -3.39 -0.26 -12.09
C PHE A 457 -2.62 -1.01 -13.17
N THR A 458 -2.41 -2.27 -12.92
CA THR A 458 -1.73 -3.15 -13.87
C THR A 458 -2.61 -4.34 -14.20
N LEU A 459 -2.69 -4.66 -15.48
CA LEU A 459 -3.35 -5.86 -15.96
C LEU A 459 -2.31 -6.96 -16.06
N THR A 460 -2.39 -7.92 -15.17
CA THR A 460 -1.49 -9.07 -15.12
C THR A 460 -2.10 -10.32 -15.75
N THR A 461 -3.39 -10.32 -16.02
CA THR A 461 -4.11 -11.46 -16.60
C THR A 461 -3.71 -11.75 -18.05
N ARG A 462 -3.58 -13.04 -18.39
CA ARG A 462 -3.25 -13.50 -19.76
C ARG A 462 -4.36 -13.20 -20.78
N ALA A 463 -5.61 -13.08 -20.34
CA ALA A 463 -6.77 -12.82 -21.21
C ALA A 463 -6.76 -11.43 -21.84
N LEU A 464 -5.97 -10.50 -21.34
CA LEU A 464 -5.85 -9.14 -21.80
C LEU A 464 -4.38 -8.83 -22.17
N PRO A 465 -4.12 -7.85 -23.07
CA PRO A 465 -2.75 -7.41 -23.28
C PRO A 465 -2.07 -7.07 -21.95
N GLN A 466 -0.83 -7.55 -21.77
CA GLN A 466 0.00 -7.21 -20.60
C GLN A 466 0.30 -5.72 -20.65
N ALA A 467 -0.56 -4.94 -20.02
CA ALA A 467 -0.52 -3.50 -20.02
C ALA A 467 -0.56 -2.97 -18.58
N PHE A 468 -0.06 -1.79 -18.41
CA PHE A 468 -0.24 -0.99 -17.21
C PHE A 468 -0.84 0.36 -17.59
N GLN A 469 -1.49 0.99 -16.65
CA GLN A 469 -1.96 2.35 -16.76
C GLN A 469 -1.60 3.08 -15.47
N VAL A 470 -0.77 4.09 -15.59
CA VAL A 470 -0.42 4.97 -14.49
C VAL A 470 -1.13 6.30 -14.71
N ILE A 471 -1.72 6.84 -13.64
CA ILE A 471 -2.64 7.97 -13.68
C ILE A 471 -1.93 9.24 -13.18
N PRO A 472 -1.27 10.00 -14.07
CA PRO A 472 -0.67 11.27 -13.70
C PRO A 472 -1.74 12.30 -13.35
N VAL A 473 -1.40 13.17 -12.40
CA VAL A 473 -2.26 14.28 -11.98
C VAL A 473 -1.67 15.64 -12.30
N MET A 474 -0.34 15.77 -12.27
CA MET A 474 0.36 17.00 -12.64
C MET A 474 1.37 16.70 -13.74
N VAL A 475 1.10 17.19 -14.94
CA VAL A 475 1.92 16.93 -16.14
C VAL A 475 2.23 18.25 -16.86
N TRP A 476 3.49 18.43 -17.21
CA TRP A 476 3.99 19.63 -17.86
C TRP A 476 4.62 19.30 -19.21
N ARG A 477 4.31 20.09 -20.23
CA ARG A 477 5.14 20.15 -21.44
C ARG A 477 6.35 21.02 -21.16
N VAL A 478 7.53 20.44 -21.29
CA VAL A 478 8.82 21.15 -21.15
C VAL A 478 9.38 21.36 -22.55
N TYR A 479 9.56 22.59 -22.92
CA TYR A 479 9.97 22.96 -24.29
C TYR A 479 11.49 23.06 -24.45
N ALA A 480 12.01 22.59 -25.59
CA ALA A 480 13.44 22.62 -25.88
C ALA A 480 13.97 24.02 -26.26
N ASP A 481 13.09 24.94 -26.63
CA ASP A 481 13.42 26.31 -27.05
C ASP A 481 13.48 27.32 -25.89
N GLY A 482 13.21 26.89 -24.65
CA GLY A 482 13.31 27.70 -23.45
C GLY A 482 12.07 28.55 -23.14
N ARG A 483 10.97 28.39 -23.88
CA ARG A 483 9.70 29.01 -23.46
C ARG A 483 9.21 28.42 -22.14
N PRO A 484 8.30 29.09 -21.41
CA PRO A 484 7.73 28.56 -20.15
C PRO A 484 7.07 27.21 -20.32
N ASP A 485 7.17 26.38 -19.29
CA ASP A 485 6.47 25.10 -19.23
C ASP A 485 4.95 25.31 -19.26
N GLU A 486 4.25 24.39 -19.88
CA GLU A 486 2.80 24.40 -20.02
C GLU A 486 2.18 23.25 -19.25
N LEU A 487 1.32 23.56 -18.26
CA LEU A 487 0.52 22.55 -17.58
C LEU A 487 -0.48 21.95 -18.57
N VAL A 488 -0.55 20.62 -18.61
CA VAL A 488 -1.50 19.87 -19.45
C VAL A 488 -2.21 18.80 -18.62
N ARG A 489 -3.33 18.26 -19.12
CA ARG A 489 -4.13 17.27 -18.41
C ARG A 489 -4.65 16.15 -19.31
N GLY A 490 -5.14 15.08 -18.69
CA GLY A 490 -5.90 14.06 -19.37
C GLY A 490 -5.08 13.09 -20.18
N VAL A 491 -3.93 12.71 -19.67
CA VAL A 491 -3.11 11.61 -20.20
C VAL A 491 -2.91 10.53 -19.14
N ASP A 492 -2.74 9.31 -19.61
CA ASP A 492 -2.34 8.17 -18.82
C ASP A 492 -1.06 7.58 -19.45
N ILE A 493 -0.09 7.23 -18.61
CA ILE A 493 1.10 6.52 -19.07
C ILE A 493 0.70 5.08 -19.34
N VAL A 494 1.04 4.59 -20.52
CA VAL A 494 0.72 3.23 -20.97
C VAL A 494 1.96 2.59 -21.60
N GLY A 495 1.91 1.28 -21.80
CA GLY A 495 2.98 0.57 -22.49
C GLY A 495 3.09 -0.87 -22.05
N THR A 496 4.09 -1.55 -22.59
CA THR A 496 4.50 -2.88 -22.14
C THR A 496 5.58 -2.76 -21.06
N PRO A 497 5.50 -3.52 -19.97
CA PRO A 497 6.37 -3.34 -18.81
C PRO A 497 7.86 -3.34 -19.15
N LEU A 498 8.35 -4.38 -19.84
CA LEU A 498 9.78 -4.53 -20.14
C LEU A 498 10.32 -3.41 -21.01
N LEU A 499 9.54 -2.95 -22.02
CA LEU A 499 9.98 -1.87 -22.90
C LEU A 499 10.08 -0.57 -22.13
N SER A 500 9.04 -0.22 -21.38
CA SER A 500 8.99 1.04 -20.61
C SER A 500 10.11 1.11 -19.57
N LEU A 501 10.40 0.03 -18.87
CA LEU A 501 11.46 -0.05 -17.88
C LEU A 501 12.87 0.10 -18.50
N ASN A 502 13.09 -0.46 -19.68
CA ASN A 502 14.39 -0.38 -20.37
C ASN A 502 14.66 0.99 -21.04
N ASN A 503 13.66 1.85 -21.12
CA ASN A 503 13.80 3.22 -21.61
C ASN A 503 14.34 4.21 -20.56
N ILE A 504 14.60 3.77 -19.33
CA ILE A 504 15.22 4.61 -18.29
C ILE A 504 16.71 4.79 -18.62
N ILE A 505 17.17 6.03 -18.73
CA ILE A 505 18.54 6.34 -19.16
C ILE A 505 19.38 7.03 -18.09
N LEU A 506 18.76 7.66 -17.10
CA LEU A 506 19.44 8.45 -16.06
C LEU A 506 18.51 8.67 -14.87
N THR A 507 19.07 8.83 -13.67
CA THR A 507 18.29 9.16 -12.47
C THR A 507 18.85 10.38 -11.74
N GLY A 508 18.03 10.95 -10.85
CA GLY A 508 18.47 11.90 -9.83
C GLY A 508 19.25 11.21 -8.70
N ASP A 509 19.75 12.01 -7.79
CA ASP A 509 20.53 11.58 -6.64
C ASP A 509 19.73 11.60 -5.31
N THR A 510 18.46 12.01 -5.36
CA THR A 510 17.59 12.10 -4.17
C THR A 510 16.38 11.21 -4.30
N GLU A 511 16.22 10.29 -3.37
CA GLU A 511 15.08 9.39 -3.30
C GLU A 511 13.86 10.10 -2.69
N GLN A 512 12.68 9.82 -3.22
CA GLN A 512 11.40 10.30 -2.70
C GLN A 512 10.51 9.11 -2.34
N VAL A 513 9.72 9.28 -1.28
CA VAL A 513 8.82 8.26 -0.75
C VAL A 513 7.38 8.53 -1.19
N PHE A 514 6.73 7.50 -1.66
CA PHE A 514 5.28 7.42 -1.82
C PHE A 514 4.73 6.38 -0.84
N ASN A 515 3.89 6.80 0.10
CA ASN A 515 3.14 5.92 0.99
C ASN A 515 1.71 5.77 0.48
N GLY A 516 1.24 4.55 0.36
CA GLY A 516 -0.07 4.24 -0.18
C GLY A 516 -0.72 3.00 0.41
N VAL A 517 -1.84 2.63 -0.19
CA VAL A 517 -2.55 1.38 0.05
C VAL A 517 -2.71 0.68 -1.30
N CYS A 518 -2.21 -0.52 -1.41
CA CYS A 518 -2.27 -1.32 -2.62
C CYS A 518 -3.42 -2.32 -2.55
N GLY A 519 -4.31 -2.29 -3.54
CA GLY A 519 -5.44 -3.22 -3.67
C GLY A 519 -5.14 -4.31 -4.70
N ALA A 520 -5.30 -5.58 -4.30
CA ALA A 520 -5.24 -6.74 -5.19
C ALA A 520 -6.13 -7.87 -4.66
N GLU A 521 -5.95 -9.09 -5.14
CA GLU A 521 -6.77 -10.26 -4.79
C GLU A 521 -6.78 -10.60 -3.29
N SER A 522 -5.71 -10.32 -2.56
CA SER A 522 -5.66 -10.46 -1.10
C SER A 522 -6.16 -9.22 -0.35
N GLY A 523 -6.83 -8.30 -1.03
CA GLY A 523 -7.38 -7.08 -0.45
C GLY A 523 -6.40 -5.92 -0.39
N GLN A 524 -6.66 -5.00 0.52
CA GLN A 524 -5.89 -3.77 0.67
C GLN A 524 -4.82 -3.93 1.74
N VAL A 525 -3.56 -3.64 1.37
CA VAL A 525 -2.42 -3.67 2.28
C VAL A 525 -1.65 -2.33 2.21
N PRO A 526 -1.15 -1.81 3.34
CA PRO A 526 -0.28 -0.65 3.34
C PRO A 526 1.03 -0.95 2.61
N VAL A 527 1.52 -0.01 1.81
CA VAL A 527 2.77 -0.15 1.04
C VAL A 527 3.53 1.17 1.00
N ALA A 528 4.84 1.08 0.81
CA ALA A 528 5.63 2.23 0.38
C ALA A 528 6.36 1.90 -0.92
N ALA A 529 6.55 2.91 -1.74
CA ALA A 529 7.43 2.85 -2.89
C ALA A 529 8.41 4.02 -2.85
N VAL A 530 9.67 3.76 -3.17
CA VAL A 530 10.77 4.72 -3.07
C VAL A 530 11.58 4.69 -4.35
N ALA A 531 11.81 5.85 -4.94
CA ALA A 531 12.65 5.97 -6.12
C ALA A 531 13.27 7.38 -6.24
N PRO A 532 14.42 7.52 -6.90
CA PRO A 532 14.90 8.81 -7.39
C PRO A 532 14.07 9.28 -8.58
N ALA A 533 14.15 10.56 -8.91
CA ALA A 533 13.61 11.07 -10.17
C ALA A 533 14.27 10.36 -11.36
N MET A 534 13.51 10.11 -12.43
CA MET A 534 13.97 9.28 -13.55
C MET A 534 13.75 9.93 -14.91
N LEU A 535 14.80 9.96 -15.72
CA LEU A 535 14.76 10.38 -17.11
C LEU A 535 14.59 9.15 -18.02
N PHE A 536 13.57 9.22 -18.86
CA PHE A 536 13.27 8.23 -19.88
C PHE A 536 13.60 8.78 -21.28
N SER A 537 14.22 7.95 -22.09
CA SER A 537 14.36 8.24 -23.52
C SER A 537 12.98 8.28 -24.20
N GLU A 538 12.07 7.42 -23.76
CA GLU A 538 10.74 7.32 -24.33
C GLU A 538 9.71 6.83 -23.32
N ILE A 539 8.60 7.55 -23.21
CA ILE A 539 7.35 7.10 -22.58
C ILE A 539 6.21 7.29 -23.57
N GLU A 540 5.30 6.32 -23.58
CA GLU A 540 4.05 6.40 -24.31
C GLU A 540 2.93 6.86 -23.40
N VAL A 541 2.15 7.85 -23.87
CA VAL A 541 0.92 8.29 -23.20
C VAL A 541 -0.25 8.27 -24.17
N GLN A 542 -1.41 7.91 -23.64
CA GLN A 542 -2.69 7.98 -24.35
C GLN A 542 -3.60 9.02 -23.70
N LYS A 543 -4.62 9.45 -24.46
CA LYS A 543 -5.68 10.29 -23.89
C LYS A 543 -6.48 9.50 -22.87
N ARG A 544 -6.67 10.13 -21.70
CA ARG A 544 -7.59 9.61 -20.68
C ARG A 544 -9.02 9.67 -21.20
N ALA A 545 -9.79 8.63 -20.95
CA ALA A 545 -11.22 8.61 -21.23
C ALA A 545 -11.91 9.72 -20.40
N LYS A 546 -12.80 10.46 -21.05
CA LYS A 546 -13.58 11.53 -20.42
C LYS A 546 -14.95 11.01 -20.01
N GLY A 547 -15.44 11.50 -18.88
CA GLY A 547 -16.83 11.34 -18.50
C GLY A 547 -17.79 12.09 -19.47
N THR A 548 -19.04 11.67 -19.49
CA THR A 548 -20.10 12.36 -20.22
C THR A 548 -20.73 13.50 -19.42
N GLN A 549 -20.48 13.55 -18.13
CA GLN A 549 -21.01 14.56 -17.23
C GLN A 549 -20.33 15.91 -17.49
N ARG A 550 -21.11 16.97 -17.38
CA ARG A 550 -20.62 18.36 -17.48
C ARG A 550 -20.47 18.96 -16.09
N PRO A 551 -19.73 20.08 -15.93
CA PRO A 551 -19.74 20.85 -14.70
C PRO A 551 -21.17 21.15 -14.24
N PRO A 552 -21.37 21.38 -12.92
CA PRO A 552 -22.69 21.75 -12.40
C PRO A 552 -23.26 22.97 -13.12
N LEU A 553 -24.55 22.92 -13.47
CA LEU A 553 -25.25 24.05 -14.10
C LEU A 553 -25.54 25.17 -13.10
N LEU A 554 -25.73 24.82 -11.83
CA LEU A 554 -25.93 25.79 -10.76
C LEU A 554 -24.57 26.31 -10.26
N PRO A 555 -24.42 27.62 -10.09
CA PRO A 555 -23.20 28.15 -9.47
C PRO A 555 -23.09 27.66 -8.02
N PRO A 556 -21.86 27.48 -7.49
CA PRO A 556 -21.68 27.13 -6.09
C PRO A 556 -22.34 28.16 -5.14
N PRO A 557 -22.87 27.72 -4.00
CA PRO A 557 -23.47 28.62 -3.03
C PRO A 557 -22.43 29.67 -2.55
N GLY A 558 -22.86 30.91 -2.35
CA GLY A 558 -22.01 32.02 -1.88
C GLY A 558 -21.31 32.82 -2.97
N LEU A 559 -21.29 32.38 -4.23
CA LEU A 559 -20.87 33.25 -5.33
C LEU A 559 -21.99 34.24 -5.65
N LYS A 560 -21.67 35.55 -5.61
CA LYS A 560 -22.56 36.58 -6.18
C LYS A 560 -22.60 36.31 -7.68
N THR A 561 -23.72 35.76 -8.15
CA THR A 561 -23.97 35.62 -9.60
C THR A 561 -23.93 37.01 -10.22
N ALA A 562 -23.09 37.22 -11.22
CA ALA A 562 -23.27 38.35 -12.12
C ALA A 562 -24.71 38.28 -12.67
N PRO A 563 -25.45 39.38 -12.73
CA PRO A 563 -26.80 39.37 -13.25
C PRO A 563 -26.78 38.73 -14.63
N SER A 564 -27.60 37.69 -14.82
CA SER A 564 -27.81 37.07 -16.13
C SER A 564 -28.08 38.17 -17.13
N PRO A 565 -27.46 38.14 -18.33
CA PRO A 565 -27.85 39.05 -19.40
C PRO A 565 -29.36 38.91 -19.61
N THR A 566 -30.09 39.96 -19.32
CA THR A 566 -31.53 40.02 -19.61
C THR A 566 -31.67 39.74 -21.09
N HIS A 567 -32.28 38.59 -21.43
CA HIS A 567 -32.86 38.42 -22.75
C HIS A 567 -33.89 39.53 -22.92
N THR A 568 -33.48 40.61 -23.57
CA THR A 568 -34.41 41.54 -24.14
C THR A 568 -35.21 40.75 -25.19
N ALA A 569 -36.41 40.37 -24.82
CA ALA A 569 -37.36 39.86 -25.78
C ALA A 569 -37.56 40.96 -26.84
N ASP A 570 -37.21 40.66 -28.05
CA ASP A 570 -37.48 41.49 -29.21
C ASP A 570 -39.03 41.57 -29.41
N PRO A 571 -39.67 42.73 -29.20
CA PRO A 571 -41.08 42.87 -29.44
C PRO A 571 -41.30 43.36 -30.86
N GLY A 572 -41.23 42.47 -31.83
CA GLY A 572 -41.47 42.95 -33.19
C GLY A 572 -41.59 41.88 -34.25
N GLY A 573 -42.80 41.52 -34.59
CA GLY A 573 -43.03 40.67 -35.77
C GLY A 573 -44.42 40.13 -35.94
N VAL A 574 -45.44 40.92 -35.72
CA VAL A 574 -46.74 40.66 -36.35
C VAL A 574 -46.73 41.28 -37.71
N GLY A 575 -46.80 40.46 -38.78
CA GLY A 575 -46.86 40.98 -40.13
C GLY A 575 -47.08 39.89 -41.19
N ARG A 576 -48.35 39.48 -41.39
CA ARG A 576 -48.91 38.81 -42.54
C ARG A 576 -48.43 37.41 -42.93
#